data_0742ba538cf9822da0cc2f7be80fdabf
#
_entry.id   0742ba538cf9822da0cc2f7be80fdabf
#
_cell.length_a   1.000
_cell.length_b   1.000
_cell.length_c   1.000
_cell.angle_alpha   90.00
_cell.angle_beta   90.00
_cell.angle_gamma   90.00
#
_symmetry.space_group_name_H-M   'P 1'
#
loop_
_entity.id
_entity.type
_entity.pdbx_description
1 polymer ?
#
loop_
_entity_poly.entity_id
_entity_poly.type
_entity_poly.pdbx_seq_one_letter_code
_entity_poly.pdbx_strand_id
1 'polypeptide(L)'
;MDKAMKITRRQCQLAFFSAAVVVICVCIGVTMNLTTVADENFDHMGLRTFCMFTVNSNILCAAAMAMVIPYTLDGLRTHNYHMPRWIVDLVYMGVTAVALTFLVSLFILSPAKGFVLIFTGSRFFLHGVCPLLAIVAFCFFMSEKRLTFRDMLLALIPVLIYTIVYYVMVAVVGEEKGGWNDFYGFLSRLPHWIPLSAIMPLTFLIALGIRVLHNRSYDRRKAAESAFYTALFADADVRKIVAALARSHSSAKILDIVIPTRVISIMLEHSKSDCTLEECCEIYLKEYLENSQVLNLEKYWI
;
A
#
# COMPACT_ATOMS: atom_id res chain seq x y z
N MET A 1 15.70 23.02 -2.91
CA MET A 1 14.42 23.13 -2.21
C MET A 1 13.31 22.37 -2.94
N ASP A 2 13.12 22.63 -4.21
CA ASP A 2 12.11 22.01 -5.09
C ASP A 2 12.17 20.46 -5.17
N LYS A 3 13.32 19.84 -4.92
CA LYS A 3 13.55 18.41 -5.16
C LYS A 3 12.88 17.47 -4.13
N ALA A 4 12.97 17.76 -2.82
CA ALA A 4 12.36 16.90 -1.78
C ALA A 4 10.83 17.05 -1.75
N MET A 5 10.31 18.29 -1.86
CA MET A 5 8.87 18.54 -2.00
C MET A 5 8.31 17.91 -3.27
N LYS A 6 9.01 18.01 -4.41
CA LYS A 6 8.63 17.34 -5.65
C LYS A 6 8.61 15.82 -5.50
N ILE A 7 9.59 15.23 -4.79
CA ILE A 7 9.64 13.79 -4.55
C ILE A 7 8.42 13.35 -3.73
N THR A 8 8.11 14.02 -2.61
CA THR A 8 6.96 13.68 -1.76
C THR A 8 5.64 13.83 -2.50
N ARG A 9 5.44 14.97 -3.20
CA ARG A 9 4.22 15.22 -4.00
C ARG A 9 4.05 14.18 -5.09
N ARG A 10 5.10 13.88 -5.86
CA ARG A 10 5.07 12.86 -6.91
C ARG A 10 4.75 11.47 -6.35
N GLN A 11 5.30 11.15 -5.19
CA GLN A 11 5.03 9.89 -4.50
C GLN A 11 3.56 9.77 -4.10
N CYS A 12 2.98 10.82 -3.47
CA CYS A 12 1.56 10.85 -3.13
C CYS A 12 0.68 10.72 -4.37
N GLN A 13 1.04 11.39 -5.48
CA GLN A 13 0.32 11.27 -6.75
C GLN A 13 0.35 9.83 -7.27
N LEU A 14 1.54 9.21 -7.34
CA LEU A 14 1.69 7.84 -7.83
C LEU A 14 0.97 6.83 -6.92
N ALA A 15 1.04 7.00 -5.60
CA ALA A 15 0.31 6.18 -4.65
C ALA A 15 -1.21 6.33 -4.81
N PHE A 16 -1.71 7.57 -4.94
CA PHE A 16 -3.12 7.88 -5.18
C PHE A 16 -3.63 7.24 -6.47
N PHE A 17 -2.97 7.53 -7.60
CA PHE A 17 -3.40 7.00 -8.90
C PHE A 17 -3.35 5.47 -8.94
N SER A 18 -2.28 4.86 -8.40
CA SER A 18 -2.17 3.41 -8.35
C SER A 18 -3.27 2.79 -7.49
N ALA A 19 -3.56 3.35 -6.32
CA ALA A 19 -4.63 2.89 -5.44
C ALA A 19 -5.99 3.00 -6.13
N ALA A 20 -6.30 4.15 -6.74
CA ALA A 20 -7.55 4.36 -7.46
C ALA A 20 -7.72 3.40 -8.64
N VAL A 21 -6.67 3.20 -9.44
CA VAL A 21 -6.71 2.26 -10.58
C VAL A 21 -6.91 0.82 -10.11
N VAL A 22 -6.24 0.38 -9.03
CA VAL A 22 -6.46 -0.96 -8.46
C VAL A 22 -7.92 -1.14 -8.05
N VAL A 23 -8.50 -0.16 -7.32
CA VAL A 23 -9.92 -0.21 -6.91
C VAL A 23 -10.84 -0.32 -8.12
N ILE A 24 -10.67 0.53 -9.12
CA ILE A 24 -11.50 0.53 -10.34
C ILE A 24 -11.37 -0.81 -11.09
N CYS A 25 -10.16 -1.30 -11.30
CA CYS A 25 -9.93 -2.56 -12.01
C CYS A 25 -10.53 -3.76 -11.26
N VAL A 26 -10.45 -3.80 -9.93
CA VAL A 26 -11.08 -4.85 -9.12
C VAL A 26 -12.61 -4.77 -9.25
N CYS A 27 -13.20 -3.58 -9.17
CA CYS A 27 -14.64 -3.39 -9.38
C CYS A 27 -15.06 -3.92 -10.77
N ILE A 28 -14.33 -3.56 -11.84
CA ILE A 28 -14.59 -4.06 -13.19
C ILE A 28 -14.48 -5.58 -13.22
N GLY A 29 -13.37 -6.16 -12.74
CA GLY A 29 -13.16 -7.61 -12.79
C GLY A 29 -14.21 -8.41 -11.99
N VAL A 30 -14.58 -7.93 -10.81
CA VAL A 30 -15.63 -8.57 -10.00
C VAL A 30 -17.00 -8.45 -10.66
N THR A 31 -17.35 -7.25 -11.18
CA THR A 31 -18.62 -7.06 -11.89
C THR A 31 -18.69 -7.97 -13.12
N MET A 32 -17.63 -8.08 -13.91
CA MET A 32 -17.56 -9.01 -15.04
C MET A 32 -17.82 -10.45 -14.59
N ASN A 33 -17.20 -10.91 -13.48
CA ASN A 33 -17.44 -12.26 -12.96
C ASN A 33 -18.87 -12.48 -12.52
N LEU A 34 -19.56 -11.46 -12.01
CA LEU A 34 -20.94 -11.54 -11.57
C LEU A 34 -21.95 -11.55 -12.73
N THR A 35 -21.64 -10.84 -13.83
CA THR A 35 -22.56 -10.57 -14.93
C THR A 35 -22.28 -11.36 -16.21
N THR A 36 -21.10 -11.97 -16.33
CA THR A 36 -20.75 -12.75 -17.52
C THR A 36 -21.68 -13.97 -17.62
N VAL A 37 -22.36 -14.09 -18.74
CA VAL A 37 -23.17 -15.25 -19.07
C VAL A 37 -22.24 -16.44 -19.31
N ALA A 38 -22.66 -17.64 -18.94
CA ALA A 38 -21.92 -18.88 -19.16
C ALA A 38 -21.46 -18.98 -20.62
N ASP A 39 -20.16 -19.10 -20.85
CA ASP A 39 -19.54 -19.42 -22.13
C ASP A 39 -19.12 -20.89 -22.10
N GLU A 40 -18.92 -21.53 -23.25
CA GLU A 40 -18.54 -22.98 -23.37
C GLU A 40 -17.32 -23.36 -22.50
N ASN A 41 -16.50 -22.37 -22.11
CA ASN A 41 -15.32 -22.54 -21.28
C ASN A 41 -15.47 -22.06 -19.83
N PHE A 42 -16.61 -21.48 -19.45
CA PHE A 42 -16.83 -20.90 -18.12
C PHE A 42 -18.29 -21.02 -17.70
N ASP A 43 -18.52 -21.77 -16.62
CA ASP A 43 -19.79 -21.75 -15.91
C ASP A 43 -20.08 -20.31 -15.42
N HIS A 44 -21.36 -19.91 -15.52
CA HIS A 44 -21.84 -18.69 -14.90
C HIS A 44 -21.59 -18.76 -13.39
N MET A 45 -20.64 -17.97 -12.89
CA MET A 45 -20.25 -18.07 -11.49
C MET A 45 -21.22 -17.38 -10.55
N GLY A 46 -21.87 -16.28 -10.97
CA GLY A 46 -22.76 -15.52 -10.11
C GLY A 46 -22.15 -15.29 -8.72
N LEU A 47 -22.91 -15.55 -7.67
CA LEU A 47 -22.43 -15.42 -6.29
C LEU A 47 -21.35 -16.42 -5.89
N ARG A 48 -21.18 -17.53 -6.62
CA ARG A 48 -20.09 -18.50 -6.38
C ARG A 48 -18.71 -17.89 -6.63
N THR A 49 -18.63 -16.76 -7.35
CA THR A 49 -17.37 -16.02 -7.56
C THR A 49 -16.70 -15.67 -6.24
N PHE A 50 -17.47 -15.43 -5.16
CA PHE A 50 -16.94 -15.15 -3.82
C PHE A 50 -16.38 -16.37 -3.08
N CYS A 51 -16.53 -17.58 -3.63
CA CYS A 51 -15.82 -18.75 -3.14
C CYS A 51 -14.35 -18.77 -3.61
N MET A 52 -14.00 -17.99 -4.64
CA MET A 52 -12.67 -17.99 -5.23
C MET A 52 -11.67 -17.14 -4.45
N PHE A 53 -10.47 -17.68 -4.16
CA PHE A 53 -9.38 -16.92 -3.54
C PHE A 53 -8.99 -15.68 -4.34
N THR A 54 -8.92 -15.82 -5.66
CA THR A 54 -8.60 -14.72 -6.57
C THR A 54 -9.49 -13.50 -6.34
N VAL A 55 -10.80 -13.70 -6.22
CA VAL A 55 -11.78 -12.63 -6.02
C VAL A 55 -11.62 -12.03 -4.63
N ASN A 56 -11.57 -12.87 -3.60
CA ASN A 56 -11.47 -12.41 -2.21
C ASN A 56 -10.14 -11.68 -1.95
N SER A 57 -9.01 -12.16 -2.49
CA SER A 57 -7.72 -11.51 -2.35
C SER A 57 -7.70 -10.14 -3.04
N ASN A 58 -8.30 -10.01 -4.23
CA ASN A 58 -8.41 -8.74 -4.94
C ASN A 58 -9.35 -7.76 -4.23
N ILE A 59 -10.49 -8.21 -3.68
CA ILE A 59 -11.39 -7.37 -2.87
C ILE A 59 -10.67 -6.86 -1.62
N LEU A 60 -9.96 -7.72 -0.89
CA LEU A 60 -9.16 -7.33 0.27
C LEU A 60 -8.12 -6.28 -0.11
N CYS A 61 -7.40 -6.50 -1.21
CA CYS A 61 -6.40 -5.55 -1.72
C CYS A 61 -7.03 -4.22 -2.11
N ALA A 62 -8.16 -4.23 -2.84
CA ALA A 62 -8.88 -3.02 -3.23
C ALA A 62 -9.42 -2.24 -2.03
N ALA A 63 -9.96 -2.92 -1.02
CA ALA A 63 -10.42 -2.30 0.22
C ALA A 63 -9.25 -1.62 0.96
N ALA A 64 -8.10 -2.30 1.06
CA ALA A 64 -6.89 -1.72 1.65
C ALA A 64 -6.38 -0.51 0.85
N MET A 65 -6.36 -0.60 -0.49
CA MET A 65 -5.98 0.51 -1.38
C MET A 65 -6.95 1.70 -1.28
N ALA A 66 -8.25 1.46 -1.15
CA ALA A 66 -9.23 2.52 -0.93
C ALA A 66 -8.96 3.30 0.36
N MET A 67 -8.49 2.62 1.41
CA MET A 67 -8.09 3.27 2.66
C MET A 67 -6.80 4.11 2.55
N VAL A 68 -5.95 3.88 1.57
CA VAL A 68 -4.76 4.71 1.30
C VAL A 68 -5.14 6.07 0.69
N ILE A 69 -6.24 6.14 -0.07
CA ILE A 69 -6.66 7.34 -0.82
C ILE A 69 -6.76 8.60 0.07
N PRO A 70 -7.46 8.60 1.21
CA PRO A 70 -7.55 9.79 2.06
C PRO A 70 -6.18 10.30 2.53
N TYR A 71 -5.26 9.41 2.88
CA TYR A 71 -3.92 9.78 3.35
C TYR A 71 -3.03 10.34 2.24
N THR A 72 -3.18 9.83 1.02
CA THR A 72 -2.48 10.39 -0.14
C THR A 72 -3.02 11.76 -0.51
N LEU A 73 -4.33 11.99 -0.42
CA LEU A 73 -4.95 13.30 -0.64
C LEU A 73 -4.52 14.31 0.43
N ASP A 74 -4.47 13.89 1.70
CA ASP A 74 -3.95 14.72 2.77
C ASP A 74 -2.47 15.05 2.56
N GLY A 75 -1.65 14.06 2.20
CA GLY A 75 -0.24 14.26 1.84
C GLY A 75 -0.04 15.22 0.65
N LEU A 76 -0.97 15.27 -0.32
CA LEU A 76 -0.93 16.23 -1.43
C LEU A 76 -1.25 17.66 -0.98
N ARG A 77 -2.10 17.82 0.05
CA ARG A 77 -2.50 19.13 0.62
C ARG A 77 -1.46 19.66 1.58
N THR A 78 -1.00 18.81 2.50
CA THR A 78 -0.12 19.19 3.61
C THR A 78 1.36 19.05 3.29
N HIS A 79 1.71 18.44 2.16
CA HIS A 79 3.07 18.01 1.80
C HIS A 79 3.71 17.06 2.83
N ASN A 80 2.91 16.48 3.71
CA ASN A 80 3.31 15.51 4.73
C ASN A 80 2.53 14.20 4.52
N TYR A 81 3.19 13.22 3.91
CA TYR A 81 2.58 11.92 3.65
C TYR A 81 2.81 10.99 4.84
N HIS A 82 1.74 10.70 5.57
CA HIS A 82 1.79 9.82 6.72
C HIS A 82 0.63 8.83 6.73
N MET A 83 0.96 7.53 6.76
CA MET A 83 -0.03 6.46 6.91
C MET A 83 0.07 5.80 8.29
N PRO A 84 -1.06 5.52 8.98
CA PRO A 84 -1.09 4.69 10.17
C PRO A 84 -0.52 3.28 9.91
N ARG A 85 0.14 2.69 10.91
CA ARG A 85 0.77 1.38 10.78
C ARG A 85 -0.21 0.30 10.32
N TRP A 86 -1.39 0.26 10.89
CA TRP A 86 -2.40 -0.74 10.58
C TRP A 86 -2.86 -0.71 9.10
N ILE A 87 -2.85 0.46 8.44
CA ILE A 87 -3.14 0.55 7.00
C ILE A 87 -2.01 -0.06 6.19
N VAL A 88 -0.74 0.23 6.55
CA VAL A 88 0.42 -0.37 5.90
C VAL A 88 0.35 -1.89 6.01
N ASP A 89 -0.01 -2.41 7.20
CA ASP A 89 -0.15 -3.85 7.44
C ASP A 89 -1.29 -4.44 6.61
N LEU A 90 -2.44 -3.77 6.55
CA LEU A 90 -3.59 -4.20 5.75
C LEU A 90 -3.29 -4.22 4.24
N VAL A 91 -2.60 -3.18 3.72
CA VAL A 91 -2.14 -3.16 2.32
C VAL A 91 -1.16 -4.30 2.07
N TYR A 92 -0.24 -4.55 3.00
CA TYR A 92 0.71 -5.65 2.88
C TYR A 92 0.04 -7.02 2.84
N MET A 93 -0.99 -7.26 3.68
CA MET A 93 -1.84 -8.46 3.63
C MET A 93 -2.49 -8.62 2.26
N GLY A 94 -3.15 -7.57 1.76
CA GLY A 94 -3.82 -7.58 0.46
C GLY A 94 -2.84 -7.83 -0.70
N VAL A 95 -1.70 -7.12 -0.71
CA VAL A 95 -0.67 -7.25 -1.75
C VAL A 95 -0.04 -8.63 -1.75
N THR A 96 0.23 -9.22 -0.57
CA THR A 96 0.75 -10.59 -0.47
C THR A 96 -0.24 -11.61 -1.03
N ALA A 97 -1.53 -11.45 -0.71
CA ALA A 97 -2.58 -12.35 -1.20
C ALA A 97 -2.76 -12.26 -2.72
N VAL A 98 -2.79 -11.07 -3.32
CA VAL A 98 -2.88 -10.94 -4.79
C VAL A 98 -1.59 -11.33 -5.50
N ALA A 99 -0.42 -11.17 -4.87
CA ALA A 99 0.84 -11.66 -5.41
C ALA A 99 0.88 -13.19 -5.51
N LEU A 100 0.33 -13.89 -4.51
CA LEU A 100 0.14 -15.34 -4.59
C LEU A 100 -0.78 -15.71 -5.76
N THR A 101 -1.92 -15.01 -5.92
CA THR A 101 -2.84 -15.21 -7.05
C THR A 101 -2.11 -15.04 -8.39
N PHE A 102 -1.33 -13.97 -8.56
CA PHE A 102 -0.58 -13.70 -9.79
C PHE A 102 0.44 -14.79 -10.10
N LEU A 103 1.26 -15.19 -9.13
CA LEU A 103 2.30 -16.19 -9.34
C LEU A 103 1.72 -17.57 -9.61
N VAL A 104 0.65 -17.98 -8.91
CA VAL A 104 -0.06 -19.22 -9.18
C VAL A 104 -0.69 -19.20 -10.58
N SER A 105 -1.30 -18.08 -10.96
CA SER A 105 -1.89 -17.92 -12.31
C SER A 105 -0.84 -17.99 -13.42
N LEU A 106 0.29 -17.33 -13.20
CA LEU A 106 1.38 -17.27 -14.21
C LEU A 106 2.13 -18.60 -14.34
N PHE A 107 2.56 -19.20 -13.21
CA PHE A 107 3.47 -20.34 -13.25
C PHE A 107 2.80 -21.71 -13.13
N ILE A 108 1.57 -21.78 -12.65
CA ILE A 108 0.85 -23.04 -12.46
C ILE A 108 -0.34 -23.12 -13.43
N LEU A 109 -1.22 -22.12 -13.44
CA LEU A 109 -2.44 -22.20 -14.23
C LEU A 109 -2.20 -21.96 -15.73
N SER A 110 -1.33 -21.00 -16.10
CA SER A 110 -1.05 -20.69 -17.50
C SER A 110 -0.40 -21.85 -18.24
N PRO A 111 0.61 -22.57 -17.70
CA PRO A 111 1.13 -23.76 -18.35
C PRO A 111 0.12 -24.90 -18.46
N ALA A 112 -0.79 -25.02 -17.48
CA ALA A 112 -1.77 -26.11 -17.42
C ALA A 112 -3.01 -25.88 -18.32
N LYS A 113 -3.46 -24.62 -18.48
CA LYS A 113 -4.71 -24.27 -19.16
C LYS A 113 -4.56 -23.35 -20.36
N GLY A 114 -3.35 -22.81 -20.58
CA GLY A 114 -3.07 -21.84 -21.64
C GLY A 114 -3.09 -20.39 -21.12
N PHE A 115 -2.07 -19.61 -21.55
CA PHE A 115 -1.87 -18.22 -21.12
C PHE A 115 -3.07 -17.32 -21.45
N VAL A 116 -3.56 -17.41 -22.70
CA VAL A 116 -4.69 -16.58 -23.16
C VAL A 116 -5.91 -16.79 -22.28
N LEU A 117 -6.24 -18.04 -21.94
CA LEU A 117 -7.38 -18.36 -21.11
C LEU A 117 -7.29 -17.77 -19.70
N ILE A 118 -6.08 -17.73 -19.13
CA ILE A 118 -5.84 -17.26 -17.76
C ILE A 118 -5.76 -15.74 -17.68
N PHE A 119 -5.46 -15.04 -18.78
CA PHE A 119 -5.28 -13.59 -18.80
C PHE A 119 -6.22 -12.88 -19.79
N THR A 120 -7.47 -13.36 -19.95
CA THR A 120 -8.53 -12.69 -20.72
C THR A 120 -9.75 -12.38 -19.85
N GLY A 121 -10.59 -11.47 -20.33
CA GLY A 121 -11.82 -11.06 -19.63
C GLY A 121 -11.57 -10.52 -18.23
N SER A 122 -12.38 -10.89 -17.26
CA SER A 122 -12.25 -10.50 -15.85
C SER A 122 -10.91 -10.93 -15.24
N ARG A 123 -10.36 -12.06 -15.70
CA ARG A 123 -9.10 -12.62 -15.23
C ARG A 123 -7.90 -11.75 -15.63
N PHE A 124 -7.96 -11.02 -16.74
CA PHE A 124 -6.93 -10.04 -17.10
C PHE A 124 -6.74 -9.01 -15.98
N PHE A 125 -7.83 -8.51 -15.41
CA PHE A 125 -7.75 -7.59 -14.29
C PHE A 125 -7.32 -8.28 -13.00
N LEU A 126 -7.96 -9.39 -12.61
CA LEU A 126 -7.80 -10.01 -11.30
C LEU A 126 -6.52 -10.87 -11.17
N HIS A 127 -6.00 -11.44 -12.26
CA HIS A 127 -4.77 -12.24 -12.26
C HIS A 127 -3.55 -11.44 -12.70
N GLY A 128 -3.71 -10.37 -13.47
CA GLY A 128 -2.61 -9.63 -14.10
C GLY A 128 -2.49 -8.20 -13.58
N VAL A 129 -3.37 -7.31 -14.05
CA VAL A 129 -3.24 -5.86 -13.85
C VAL A 129 -3.24 -5.48 -12.37
N CYS A 130 -4.26 -5.90 -11.62
CA CYS A 130 -4.40 -5.53 -10.21
C CYS A 130 -3.23 -6.02 -9.35
N PRO A 131 -2.84 -7.31 -9.39
CA PRO A 131 -1.70 -7.79 -8.61
C PRO A 131 -0.39 -7.07 -8.94
N LEU A 132 -0.07 -6.90 -10.23
CA LEU A 132 1.17 -6.24 -10.65
C LEU A 132 1.21 -4.78 -10.18
N LEU A 133 0.12 -4.04 -10.41
CA LEU A 133 0.04 -2.64 -10.02
C LEU A 133 0.09 -2.49 -8.51
N ALA A 134 -0.60 -3.36 -7.76
CA ALA A 134 -0.59 -3.34 -6.30
C ALA A 134 0.80 -3.63 -5.71
N ILE A 135 1.54 -4.61 -6.26
CA ILE A 135 2.92 -4.93 -5.86
C ILE A 135 3.83 -3.72 -6.11
N VAL A 136 3.78 -3.14 -7.32
CA VAL A 136 4.61 -1.98 -7.69
C VAL A 136 4.26 -0.78 -6.81
N ALA A 137 2.98 -0.47 -6.63
CA ALA A 137 2.53 0.65 -5.81
C ALA A 137 3.01 0.52 -4.36
N PHE A 138 2.81 -0.65 -3.75
CA PHE A 138 3.20 -0.89 -2.37
C PHE A 138 4.72 -0.87 -2.17
N CYS A 139 5.47 -1.51 -3.05
CA CYS A 139 6.92 -1.59 -2.92
C CYS A 139 7.63 -0.25 -3.17
N PHE A 140 7.11 0.60 -4.10
CA PHE A 140 7.85 1.77 -4.56
C PHE A 140 7.19 3.11 -4.24
N PHE A 141 5.85 3.16 -4.16
CA PHE A 141 5.13 4.42 -3.96
C PHE A 141 4.57 4.57 -2.54
N MET A 142 4.33 3.47 -1.83
CA MET A 142 3.77 3.46 -0.47
C MET A 142 4.79 3.06 0.61
N SER A 143 6.09 3.05 0.29
CA SER A 143 7.16 2.63 1.20
C SER A 143 7.52 3.72 2.24
N GLU A 144 6.55 4.13 3.06
CA GLU A 144 6.73 5.17 4.09
C GLU A 144 7.29 4.60 5.40
N LYS A 145 6.90 3.37 5.75
CA LYS A 145 7.32 2.70 6.98
C LYS A 145 8.05 1.40 6.67
N ARG A 146 9.10 1.13 7.42
CA ARG A 146 9.85 -0.14 7.27
C ARG A 146 9.02 -1.30 7.80
N LEU A 147 8.92 -2.38 7.02
CA LEU A 147 8.21 -3.59 7.40
C LEU A 147 9.07 -4.45 8.33
N THR A 148 8.48 -4.89 9.42
CA THR A 148 9.10 -5.79 10.42
C THR A 148 8.83 -7.26 10.09
N PHE A 149 9.41 -8.17 10.85
CA PHE A 149 9.10 -9.60 10.75
C PHE A 149 7.67 -9.92 11.19
N ARG A 150 7.16 -9.19 12.21
CA ARG A 150 5.78 -9.30 12.65
C ARG A 150 4.79 -8.98 11.54
N ASP A 151 5.01 -7.89 10.79
CA ASP A 151 4.13 -7.49 9.69
C ASP A 151 4.12 -8.56 8.58
N MET A 152 5.27 -9.18 8.34
CA MET A 152 5.38 -10.29 7.39
C MET A 152 4.53 -11.50 7.83
N LEU A 153 4.52 -11.84 9.12
CA LEU A 153 3.67 -12.91 9.64
C LEU A 153 2.18 -12.54 9.54
N LEU A 154 1.82 -11.30 9.81
CA LEU A 154 0.44 -10.80 9.62
C LEU A 154 -0.01 -10.93 8.16
N ALA A 155 0.89 -10.70 7.20
CA ALA A 155 0.57 -10.81 5.78
C ALA A 155 0.19 -12.23 5.32
N LEU A 156 0.48 -13.27 6.12
CA LEU A 156 0.09 -14.67 5.84
C LEU A 156 -1.36 -14.97 6.24
N ILE A 157 -1.95 -14.17 7.14
CA ILE A 157 -3.26 -14.45 7.75
C ILE A 157 -4.39 -14.63 6.72
N PRO A 158 -4.55 -13.77 5.69
CA PRO A 158 -5.64 -13.94 4.73
C PRO A 158 -5.56 -15.28 3.97
N VAL A 159 -4.36 -15.71 3.60
CA VAL A 159 -4.15 -16.98 2.91
C VAL A 159 -4.43 -18.16 3.85
N LEU A 160 -3.98 -18.07 5.10
CA LEU A 160 -4.24 -19.10 6.12
C LEU A 160 -5.74 -19.27 6.37
N ILE A 161 -6.46 -18.18 6.60
CA ILE A 161 -7.92 -18.20 6.82
C ILE A 161 -8.62 -18.84 5.61
N TYR A 162 -8.28 -18.38 4.40
CA TYR A 162 -8.89 -18.94 3.19
C TYR A 162 -8.59 -20.43 3.03
N THR A 163 -7.36 -20.85 3.28
CA THR A 163 -6.94 -22.25 3.19
C THR A 163 -7.77 -23.14 4.15
N ILE A 164 -7.98 -22.67 5.38
CA ILE A 164 -8.81 -23.37 6.37
C ILE A 164 -10.27 -23.43 5.89
N VAL A 165 -10.84 -22.30 5.46
CA VAL A 165 -12.22 -22.26 4.95
C VAL A 165 -12.41 -23.17 3.75
N TYR A 166 -11.47 -23.12 2.78
CA TYR A 166 -11.51 -23.99 1.61
C TYR A 166 -11.50 -25.47 2.00
N TYR A 167 -10.58 -25.87 2.89
CA TYR A 167 -10.50 -27.25 3.37
C TYR A 167 -11.81 -27.69 4.05
N VAL A 168 -12.35 -26.87 4.93
CA VAL A 168 -13.61 -27.18 5.63
C VAL A 168 -14.76 -27.32 4.62
N MET A 169 -14.90 -26.38 3.68
CA MET A 169 -16.01 -26.37 2.72
C MET A 169 -15.94 -27.52 1.71
N VAL A 170 -14.73 -27.92 1.31
CA VAL A 170 -14.55 -28.99 0.31
C VAL A 170 -14.47 -30.37 0.95
N ALA A 171 -13.65 -30.54 2.02
CA ALA A 171 -13.35 -31.84 2.59
C ALA A 171 -14.31 -32.26 3.73
N VAL A 172 -14.73 -31.29 4.56
CA VAL A 172 -15.54 -31.60 5.75
C VAL A 172 -17.04 -31.50 5.45
N VAL A 173 -17.49 -30.40 4.83
CA VAL A 173 -18.89 -30.20 4.46
C VAL A 173 -19.22 -31.01 3.21
N GLY A 174 -18.41 -30.84 2.16
CA GLY A 174 -18.61 -31.50 0.86
C GLY A 174 -19.79 -30.96 0.06
N GLU A 175 -19.75 -31.19 -1.26
CA GLU A 175 -20.75 -30.65 -2.20
C GLU A 175 -22.17 -31.14 -1.91
N GLU A 176 -22.31 -32.41 -1.50
CA GLU A 176 -23.61 -33.03 -1.17
C GLU A 176 -24.32 -32.33 -0.01
N LYS A 177 -23.58 -31.71 0.91
CA LYS A 177 -24.13 -30.99 2.07
C LYS A 177 -24.14 -29.48 1.91
N GLY A 178 -23.97 -28.98 0.66
CA GLY A 178 -23.96 -27.55 0.37
C GLY A 178 -22.58 -26.89 0.52
N GLY A 179 -21.51 -27.67 0.67
CA GLY A 179 -20.14 -27.19 0.60
C GLY A 179 -19.69 -26.85 -0.82
N TRP A 180 -18.38 -26.68 -1.00
CA TRP A 180 -17.80 -26.32 -2.29
C TRP A 180 -17.28 -27.56 -3.03
N ASN A 181 -17.36 -27.54 -4.37
CA ASN A 181 -16.59 -28.46 -5.18
C ASN A 181 -15.09 -28.14 -5.12
N ASP A 182 -14.24 -29.13 -5.43
CA ASP A 182 -12.79 -28.93 -5.45
C ASP A 182 -12.33 -28.24 -6.74
N PHE A 183 -12.73 -26.97 -6.95
CA PHE A 183 -12.44 -26.21 -8.16
C PHE A 183 -10.94 -25.91 -8.39
N TYR A 184 -10.08 -26.01 -7.38
CA TYR A 184 -8.62 -25.97 -7.54
C TYR A 184 -7.99 -27.34 -7.78
N GLY A 185 -8.69 -28.41 -7.52
CA GLY A 185 -8.18 -29.76 -7.62
C GLY A 185 -7.14 -30.11 -6.56
N PHE A 186 -7.19 -29.45 -5.40
CA PHE A 186 -6.23 -29.66 -4.31
C PHE A 186 -6.44 -30.95 -3.56
N LEU A 187 -7.66 -31.46 -3.54
CA LEU A 187 -8.04 -32.66 -2.80
C LEU A 187 -8.25 -33.86 -3.72
N SER A 188 -8.59 -33.63 -5.01
CA SER A 188 -8.91 -34.67 -5.98
C SER A 188 -7.73 -35.15 -6.81
N ARG A 189 -6.74 -34.28 -7.09
CA ARG A 189 -5.63 -34.56 -7.99
C ARG A 189 -4.32 -34.95 -7.31
N LEU A 190 -4.13 -34.51 -6.08
CA LEU A 190 -2.93 -34.77 -5.27
C LEU A 190 -3.36 -35.15 -3.85
N PRO A 191 -2.52 -35.89 -3.12
CA PRO A 191 -2.73 -36.03 -1.69
C PRO A 191 -2.89 -34.63 -1.06
N HIS A 192 -4.01 -34.36 -0.40
CA HIS A 192 -4.41 -33.05 0.08
C HIS A 192 -3.38 -32.33 0.96
N TRP A 193 -2.52 -33.06 1.62
CA TRP A 193 -1.44 -32.50 2.41
C TRP A 193 -0.35 -31.79 1.58
N ILE A 194 -0.17 -32.19 0.29
CA ILE A 194 0.87 -31.59 -0.58
C ILE A 194 0.51 -30.14 -0.93
N PRO A 195 -0.66 -29.80 -1.54
CA PRO A 195 -1.01 -28.41 -1.83
C PRO A 195 -1.13 -27.57 -0.55
N LEU A 196 -1.70 -28.11 0.51
CA LEU A 196 -1.88 -27.40 1.77
C LEU A 196 -0.54 -27.07 2.44
N SER A 197 0.42 -28.00 2.41
CA SER A 197 1.75 -27.77 2.98
C SER A 197 2.62 -26.84 2.11
N ALA A 198 2.39 -26.77 0.79
CA ALA A 198 3.15 -25.95 -0.12
C ALA A 198 2.71 -24.48 -0.14
N ILE A 199 1.41 -24.21 0.08
CA ILE A 199 0.84 -22.86 -0.10
C ILE A 199 1.37 -21.87 0.94
N MET A 200 1.55 -22.28 2.19
CA MET A 200 2.03 -21.40 3.25
C MET A 200 3.52 -21.04 3.11
N PRO A 201 4.45 -21.99 2.86
CA PRO A 201 5.84 -21.65 2.55
C PRO A 201 5.97 -20.75 1.30
N LEU A 202 5.18 -21.01 0.25
CA LEU A 202 5.18 -20.16 -0.93
C LEU A 202 4.72 -18.74 -0.58
N THR A 203 3.63 -18.60 0.18
CA THR A 203 3.14 -17.30 0.66
C THR A 203 4.18 -16.58 1.52
N PHE A 204 4.88 -17.32 2.39
CA PHE A 204 5.96 -16.78 3.21
C PHE A 204 7.11 -16.23 2.35
N LEU A 205 7.53 -16.95 1.32
CA LEU A 205 8.57 -16.49 0.39
C LEU A 205 8.14 -15.25 -0.39
N ILE A 206 6.88 -15.19 -0.82
CA ILE A 206 6.29 -14.02 -1.48
C ILE A 206 6.30 -12.81 -0.54
N ALA A 207 5.79 -12.98 0.69
CA ALA A 207 5.80 -11.94 1.70
C ALA A 207 7.24 -11.44 1.99
N LEU A 208 8.18 -12.36 2.15
CA LEU A 208 9.60 -12.03 2.33
C LEU A 208 10.15 -11.20 1.16
N GLY A 209 9.88 -11.62 -0.08
CA GLY A 209 10.29 -10.89 -1.29
C GLY A 209 9.73 -9.47 -1.33
N ILE A 210 8.43 -9.30 -1.07
CA ILE A 210 7.77 -7.99 -1.01
C ILE A 210 8.40 -7.14 0.11
N ARG A 211 8.61 -7.71 1.31
CA ARG A 211 9.27 -7.01 2.43
C ARG A 211 10.67 -6.52 2.05
N VAL A 212 11.47 -7.34 1.39
CA VAL A 212 12.82 -6.95 0.95
C VAL A 212 12.76 -5.79 -0.04
N LEU A 213 11.89 -5.86 -1.06
CA LEU A 213 11.74 -4.80 -2.07
C LEU A 213 11.23 -3.50 -1.44
N HIS A 214 10.19 -3.58 -0.61
CA HIS A 214 9.61 -2.44 0.09
C HIS A 214 10.63 -1.76 1.01
N ASN A 215 11.34 -2.54 1.83
CA ASN A 215 12.34 -2.01 2.75
C ASN A 215 13.54 -1.40 2.02
N ARG A 216 13.98 -1.99 0.91
CA ARG A 216 15.03 -1.36 0.07
C ARG A 216 14.57 -0.01 -0.49
N SER A 217 13.32 0.09 -0.92
CA SER A 217 12.75 1.35 -1.41
C SER A 217 12.66 2.38 -0.27
N TYR A 218 12.20 1.96 0.90
CA TYR A 218 12.17 2.78 2.12
C TYR A 218 13.57 3.29 2.49
N ASP A 219 14.57 2.39 2.59
CA ASP A 219 15.93 2.75 3.00
C ASP A 219 16.57 3.72 1.99
N ARG A 220 16.38 3.51 0.67
CA ARG A 220 16.85 4.43 -0.38
C ARG A 220 16.22 5.82 -0.26
N ARG A 221 14.92 5.88 0.02
CA ARG A 221 14.22 7.15 0.20
C ARG A 221 14.71 7.88 1.44
N LYS A 222 14.87 7.20 2.57
CA LYS A 222 15.38 7.78 3.81
C LYS A 222 16.81 8.28 3.66
N ALA A 223 17.66 7.57 2.93
CA ALA A 223 19.00 8.02 2.62
C ALA A 223 19.00 9.31 1.75
N ALA A 224 18.13 9.38 0.74
CA ALA A 224 17.99 10.57 -0.11
C ALA A 224 17.43 11.78 0.67
N GLU A 225 16.45 11.54 1.57
CA GLU A 225 15.90 12.55 2.46
C GLU A 225 16.99 13.10 3.43
N SER A 226 17.72 12.19 4.07
CA SER A 226 18.82 12.56 4.98
C SER A 226 19.92 13.38 4.26
N ALA A 227 20.34 12.95 3.07
CA ALA A 227 21.32 13.68 2.27
C ALA A 227 20.82 15.09 1.89
N PHE A 228 19.53 15.22 1.54
CA PHE A 228 18.92 16.52 1.26
C PHE A 228 18.94 17.44 2.48
N TYR A 229 18.53 16.95 3.66
CA TYR A 229 18.55 17.76 4.88
C TYR A 229 19.96 18.11 5.31
N THR A 230 20.93 17.20 5.17
CA THR A 230 22.34 17.50 5.46
C THR A 230 22.85 18.65 4.58
N ALA A 231 22.53 18.63 3.30
CA ALA A 231 22.91 19.71 2.37
C ALA A 231 22.18 21.03 2.71
N LEU A 232 20.89 20.96 3.07
CA LEU A 232 20.09 22.13 3.47
C LEU A 232 20.66 22.79 4.74
N PHE A 233 20.95 22.00 5.78
CA PHE A 233 21.50 22.51 7.05
C PHE A 233 23.00 22.91 6.98
N ALA A 234 23.68 22.61 5.89
CA ALA A 234 25.01 23.17 5.65
C ALA A 234 24.97 24.68 5.36
N ASP A 235 23.83 25.20 4.87
CA ASP A 235 23.62 26.61 4.62
C ASP A 235 23.56 27.42 5.94
N ALA A 236 24.29 28.53 5.98
CA ALA A 236 24.40 29.36 7.18
C ALA A 236 23.10 30.10 7.54
N ASP A 237 22.32 30.49 6.53
CA ASP A 237 21.05 31.20 6.74
C ASP A 237 19.95 30.26 7.21
N VAL A 238 19.93 29.04 6.69
CA VAL A 238 19.04 27.97 7.21
C VAL A 238 19.32 27.68 8.68
N ARG A 239 20.61 27.64 9.10
CA ARG A 239 20.98 27.43 10.50
C ARG A 239 20.48 28.55 11.41
N LYS A 240 20.53 29.82 10.94
CA LYS A 240 19.98 30.96 11.69
C LYS A 240 18.45 30.83 11.89
N ILE A 241 17.71 30.45 10.84
CA ILE A 241 16.26 30.22 10.91
C ILE A 241 15.94 29.11 11.90
N VAL A 242 16.62 27.96 11.80
CA VAL A 242 16.42 26.83 12.73
C VAL A 242 16.71 27.24 14.17
N ALA A 243 17.78 28.01 14.40
CA ALA A 243 18.13 28.51 15.73
C ALA A 243 17.10 29.51 16.27
N ALA A 244 16.48 30.33 15.43
CA ALA A 244 15.39 31.23 15.81
C ALA A 244 14.11 30.47 16.18
N LEU A 245 13.72 29.48 15.35
CA LEU A 245 12.58 28.61 15.61
C LEU A 245 12.77 27.77 16.87
N ALA A 246 13.95 27.23 17.12
CA ALA A 246 14.27 26.48 18.33
C ALA A 246 14.19 27.31 19.61
N ARG A 247 14.52 28.61 19.54
CA ARG A 247 14.39 29.53 20.69
C ARG A 247 12.95 29.88 21.02
N SER A 248 12.06 29.91 20.04
CA SER A 248 10.64 30.23 20.22
C SER A 248 9.80 29.04 20.72
N HIS A 249 10.30 27.82 20.64
CA HIS A 249 9.58 26.60 21.03
C HIS A 249 10.40 25.75 22.02
N SER A 250 9.89 25.57 23.23
CA SER A 250 10.56 24.85 24.33
C SER A 250 10.61 23.32 24.18
N SER A 251 10.11 22.73 23.10
CA SER A 251 9.98 21.29 22.92
C SER A 251 10.88 20.74 21.82
N ALA A 252 11.95 20.03 22.21
CA ALA A 252 12.93 19.42 21.31
C ALA A 252 12.35 18.39 20.34
N LYS A 253 11.23 17.74 20.66
CA LYS A 253 10.58 16.74 19.80
C LYS A 253 9.92 17.33 18.54
N ILE A 254 9.58 18.60 18.56
CA ILE A 254 9.04 19.32 17.38
C ILE A 254 10.15 19.55 16.35
N LEU A 255 11.40 19.64 16.80
CA LEU A 255 12.57 19.94 15.97
C LEU A 255 12.79 18.88 14.86
N ASP A 256 12.68 17.60 15.16
CA ASP A 256 13.16 16.56 14.23
C ASP A 256 12.28 16.33 12.99
N ILE A 257 10.98 16.66 13.04
CA ILE A 257 10.03 16.31 11.96
C ILE A 257 9.38 17.53 11.31
N VAL A 258 9.04 18.53 12.07
CA VAL A 258 8.22 19.67 11.61
C VAL A 258 9.07 20.85 11.12
N ILE A 259 10.20 21.10 11.74
CA ILE A 259 11.10 22.21 11.38
C ILE A 259 11.63 22.11 9.94
N PRO A 260 12.11 20.96 9.42
CA PRO A 260 12.64 20.91 8.06
C PRO A 260 11.64 21.40 7.01
N THR A 261 10.38 20.96 7.09
CA THR A 261 9.34 21.36 6.12
C THR A 261 9.01 22.85 6.22
N ARG A 262 9.02 23.39 7.42
CA ARG A 262 8.74 24.82 7.68
C ARG A 262 9.89 25.73 7.28
N VAL A 263 11.12 25.34 7.54
CA VAL A 263 12.30 26.05 7.06
C VAL A 263 12.24 26.18 5.54
N ILE A 264 11.82 25.13 4.84
CA ILE A 264 11.65 25.16 3.39
C ILE A 264 10.55 26.15 2.96
N SER A 265 9.41 26.17 3.67
CA SER A 265 8.31 27.09 3.38
C SER A 265 8.71 28.54 3.61
N ILE A 266 9.38 28.84 4.72
CA ILE A 266 9.90 30.19 5.04
C ILE A 266 10.90 30.66 3.99
N MET A 267 11.82 29.80 3.57
CA MET A 267 12.77 30.13 2.52
C MET A 267 12.13 30.40 1.16
N LEU A 268 11.01 29.69 0.87
CA LEU A 268 10.21 29.92 -0.35
C LEU A 268 9.52 31.29 -0.32
N GLU A 269 8.96 31.66 0.81
CA GLU A 269 8.28 32.96 0.95
C GLU A 269 9.28 34.11 0.94
N HIS A 270 10.40 33.98 1.65
CA HIS A 270 11.48 34.95 1.63
C HIS A 270 12.03 35.16 0.21
N SER A 271 12.15 34.11 -0.59
CA SER A 271 12.61 34.24 -2.00
C SER A 271 11.61 34.97 -2.93
N LYS A 272 10.37 35.18 -2.48
CA LYS A 272 9.28 35.79 -3.24
C LYS A 272 8.87 37.16 -2.72
N SER A 273 9.33 37.56 -1.53
CA SER A 273 8.95 38.80 -0.84
C SER A 273 10.15 39.65 -0.53
N ASP A 274 9.96 40.97 -0.47
CA ASP A 274 10.97 41.93 -0.01
C ASP A 274 11.10 41.95 1.53
N CYS A 275 10.44 41.03 2.24
CA CYS A 275 10.52 40.91 3.69
C CYS A 275 11.88 40.35 4.15
N THR A 276 12.32 40.80 5.30
CA THR A 276 13.52 40.22 5.95
C THR A 276 13.22 38.79 6.42
N LEU A 277 14.30 37.99 6.56
CA LEU A 277 14.17 36.60 7.02
C LEU A 277 13.49 36.48 8.40
N GLU A 278 13.71 37.48 9.27
CA GLU A 278 13.10 37.56 10.62
C GLU A 278 11.59 37.81 10.54
N GLU A 279 11.15 38.75 9.68
CA GLU A 279 9.73 39.02 9.44
C GLU A 279 8.99 37.82 8.83
N CYS A 280 9.60 37.12 7.88
CA CYS A 280 9.04 35.88 7.33
C CYS A 280 8.90 34.78 8.40
N CYS A 281 9.88 34.67 9.30
CA CYS A 281 9.79 33.74 10.43
C CYS A 281 8.66 34.09 11.40
N GLU A 282 8.47 35.38 11.71
CA GLU A 282 7.42 35.85 12.62
C GLU A 282 6.03 35.65 12.03
N ILE A 283 5.82 35.98 10.75
CA ILE A 283 4.55 35.77 10.07
C ILE A 283 4.21 34.29 10.07
N TYR A 284 5.14 33.44 9.73
CA TYR A 284 4.92 31.99 9.67
C TYR A 284 4.65 31.36 11.03
N LEU A 285 5.33 31.84 12.09
CA LEU A 285 5.10 31.40 13.45
C LEU A 285 3.71 31.81 13.95
N LYS A 286 3.26 33.02 13.59
CA LYS A 286 1.93 33.53 13.96
C LYS A 286 0.83 32.72 13.29
N GLU A 287 0.90 32.49 11.98
CA GLU A 287 -0.06 31.65 11.24
C GLU A 287 -0.09 30.20 11.77
N TYR A 288 1.06 29.68 12.17
CA TYR A 288 1.14 28.32 12.72
C TYR A 288 0.48 28.21 14.08
N LEU A 289 0.72 29.16 14.98
CA LEU A 289 0.09 29.15 16.31
C LEU A 289 -1.42 29.30 16.20
N GLU A 290 -1.90 30.13 15.28
CA GLU A 290 -3.33 30.28 14.99
C GLU A 290 -3.93 28.98 14.43
N ASN A 291 -3.28 28.32 13.47
CA ASN A 291 -3.74 27.07 12.89
C ASN A 291 -3.59 25.86 13.83
N SER A 292 -2.58 25.83 14.71
CA SER A 292 -2.39 24.73 15.67
C SER A 292 -3.43 24.72 16.79
N GLN A 293 -3.97 25.87 17.15
CA GLN A 293 -5.10 25.97 18.10
C GLN A 293 -6.40 25.42 17.49
N VAL A 294 -6.58 25.55 16.17
CA VAL A 294 -7.77 25.04 15.45
C VAL A 294 -7.69 23.52 15.23
N LEU A 295 -6.50 22.96 15.04
CA LEU A 295 -6.33 21.55 14.65
C LEU A 295 -6.13 20.57 15.82
N ASN A 296 -6.04 21.06 17.09
CA ASN A 296 -5.88 20.22 18.28
C ASN A 296 -4.82 19.09 18.09
N LEU A 297 -3.62 19.49 17.70
CA LEU A 297 -2.54 18.60 17.26
C LEU A 297 -2.00 17.67 18.36
N GLU A 298 -2.38 17.85 19.62
CA GLU A 298 -2.04 16.94 20.73
C GLU A 298 -2.59 15.52 20.53
N LYS A 299 -3.64 15.35 19.73
CA LYS A 299 -4.29 14.05 19.48
C LYS A 299 -3.53 13.13 18.52
N TYR A 300 -2.50 13.63 17.82
CA TYR A 300 -1.72 12.88 16.82
C TYR A 300 -0.30 12.53 17.27
N TRP A 301 0.03 12.75 18.55
CA TRP A 301 1.37 12.57 19.13
C TRP A 301 1.49 11.41 20.12
N ILE A 302 0.53 10.45 20.10
CA ILE A 302 0.62 9.21 20.88
C ILE A 302 0.98 8.04 19.96
#